data_4746347a9877e0456f6fbee8eb5fc9a5
#
_entry.id   4746347a9877e0456f6fbee8eb5fc9a5
#
_cell.length_a   1.000
_cell.length_b   1.000
_cell.length_c   1.000
_cell.angle_alpha   90.00
_cell.angle_beta   90.00
_cell.angle_gamma   90.00
#
_symmetry.space_group_name_H-M   'P 1'
#
loop_
_entity.id
_entity.type
_entity.pdbx_description
1 polymer ?
#
loop_
_entity_poly.entity_id
_entity_poly.type
_entity_poly.pdbx_seq_one_letter_code
_entity_poly.pdbx_strand_id
1 'polypeptide(L)'
;MLKTAAKYHIGQVLRHRKHPFRGVVFDVDAMFSNTEEWYENIPEDSRPSRNQPFYHLLAENDQSYYVAYVSEQNLVPDETGEPVSHPDLPDLFGDFADGKIGRAHV
;
A
#
# COMPACT_ATOMS: atom_id res chain seq x y z
N MET A 1 1.85 24.23 -13.14
CA MET A 1 2.56 23.04 -12.76
C MET A 1 1.65 22.04 -12.09
N LEU A 2 1.70 20.85 -12.53
CA LEU A 2 0.82 19.83 -11.97
C LEU A 2 1.52 19.01 -10.94
N LYS A 3 0.82 18.74 -9.88
CA LYS A 3 1.26 17.77 -8.90
C LYS A 3 0.30 16.62 -8.93
N THR A 4 0.85 15.43 -8.95
CA THR A 4 0.03 14.24 -8.83
C THR A 4 -0.34 14.07 -7.37
N ALA A 5 -1.61 14.24 -7.06
CA ALA A 5 -2.08 14.03 -5.70
C ALA A 5 -2.39 12.56 -5.51
N ALA A 6 -2.00 12.03 -4.36
CA ALA A 6 -2.32 10.66 -4.01
C ALA A 6 -3.82 10.51 -3.81
N LYS A 7 -4.40 9.49 -4.41
CA LYS A 7 -5.84 9.22 -4.30
C LYS A 7 -6.19 8.57 -2.98
N TYR A 8 -5.26 7.87 -2.38
CA TYR A 8 -5.51 7.05 -1.20
C TYR A 8 -4.70 7.59 -0.04
N HIS A 9 -5.07 7.21 1.17
CA HIS A 9 -4.47 7.76 2.36
C HIS A 9 -4.00 6.67 3.30
N ILE A 10 -3.16 7.06 4.25
CA ILE A 10 -2.67 6.16 5.29
C ILE A 10 -3.86 5.61 6.07
N GLY A 11 -3.85 4.32 6.33
CA GLY A 11 -4.94 3.64 7.03
C GLY A 11 -5.99 3.06 6.12
N GLN A 12 -5.99 3.42 4.85
CA GLN A 12 -6.97 2.91 3.91
C GLN A 12 -6.63 1.49 3.47
N VAL A 13 -7.64 0.65 3.34
CA VAL A 13 -7.46 -0.71 2.85
C VAL A 13 -7.64 -0.72 1.34
N LEU A 14 -6.64 -1.21 0.65
CA LEU A 14 -6.63 -1.29 -0.81
C LEU A 14 -6.40 -2.74 -1.22
N ARG A 15 -6.81 -3.06 -2.44
CA ARG A 15 -6.47 -4.36 -3.02
C ARG A 15 -5.83 -4.15 -4.37
N HIS A 16 -5.01 -5.11 -4.76
CA HIS A 16 -4.35 -5.08 -6.05
C HIS A 16 -5.35 -5.45 -7.14
N ARG A 17 -5.24 -4.79 -8.28
CA ARG A 17 -6.17 -5.02 -9.38
C ARG A 17 -5.96 -6.36 -10.06
N LYS A 18 -4.75 -6.89 -10.03
CA LYS A 18 -4.37 -8.09 -10.78
C LYS A 18 -3.99 -9.26 -9.89
N HIS A 19 -3.44 -8.99 -8.74
CA HIS A 19 -2.93 -10.04 -7.85
C HIS A 19 -3.84 -10.20 -6.65
N PRO A 20 -3.96 -11.41 -6.10
CA PRO A 20 -4.93 -11.68 -5.03
C PRO A 20 -4.39 -11.27 -3.66
N PHE A 21 -4.12 -10.00 -3.47
CA PHE A 21 -3.73 -9.50 -2.15
C PHE A 21 -4.35 -8.13 -1.89
N ARG A 22 -4.40 -7.80 -0.63
CA ARG A 22 -4.85 -6.49 -0.18
C ARG A 22 -4.01 -6.05 1.01
N GLY A 23 -4.09 -4.80 1.36
CA GLY A 23 -3.27 -4.29 2.45
C GLY A 23 -3.71 -2.92 2.92
N VAL A 24 -3.13 -2.51 4.05
CA VAL A 24 -3.36 -1.20 4.65
C VAL A 24 -2.21 -0.29 4.29
N VAL A 25 -2.53 0.89 3.82
CA VAL A 25 -1.52 1.90 3.49
C VAL A 25 -0.87 2.39 4.78
N PHE A 26 0.46 2.30 4.87
CA PHE A 26 1.16 2.88 6.01
C PHE A 26 2.15 3.97 5.60
N ASP A 27 2.40 4.13 4.32
CA ASP A 27 3.23 5.24 3.83
C ASP A 27 2.92 5.48 2.37
N VAL A 28 3.14 6.71 1.91
CA VAL A 28 2.86 7.10 0.54
C VAL A 28 4.03 7.91 0.01
N ASP A 29 4.53 7.51 -1.16
CA ASP A 29 5.54 8.28 -1.88
C ASP A 29 4.85 8.99 -3.05
N ALA A 30 5.11 10.26 -3.21
CA ALA A 30 4.49 11.05 -4.28
C ALA A 30 4.85 10.54 -5.67
N MET A 31 6.01 9.89 -5.78
CA MET A 31 6.46 9.26 -7.00
C MET A 31 7.39 8.12 -6.61
N PHE A 32 7.79 7.33 -7.58
CA PHE A 32 8.67 6.19 -7.33
C PHE A 32 9.88 6.58 -6.49
N SER A 33 10.10 5.86 -5.42
CA SER A 33 11.18 6.15 -4.48
C SER A 33 11.80 4.86 -3.93
N ASN A 34 12.11 3.94 -4.80
CA ASN A 34 12.81 2.73 -4.43
C ASN A 34 14.05 2.64 -5.33
N THR A 35 14.78 1.52 -5.29
CA THR A 35 16.02 1.41 -6.04
C THR A 35 15.76 1.10 -7.51
N GLU A 36 16.71 1.47 -8.36
CA GLU A 36 16.65 1.09 -9.75
C GLU A 36 16.62 -0.42 -9.91
N GLU A 37 17.36 -1.12 -9.08
CA GLU A 37 17.38 -2.57 -9.11
C GLU A 37 16.00 -3.16 -8.86
N TRP A 38 15.30 -2.62 -7.88
CA TRP A 38 13.93 -3.05 -7.58
C TRP A 38 13.03 -2.85 -8.78
N TYR A 39 13.15 -1.68 -9.43
CA TYR A 39 12.34 -1.33 -10.58
C TYR A 39 12.65 -2.24 -11.77
N GLU A 40 13.92 -2.49 -12.00
CA GLU A 40 14.35 -3.32 -13.13
C GLU A 40 14.00 -4.80 -12.96
N ASN A 41 13.76 -5.23 -11.72
CA ASN A 41 13.31 -6.60 -11.47
C ASN A 41 11.85 -6.80 -11.87
N ILE A 42 11.10 -5.74 -12.10
CA ILE A 42 9.76 -5.88 -12.63
C ILE A 42 9.87 -6.19 -14.12
N PRO A 43 9.16 -7.22 -14.63
CA PRO A 43 9.18 -7.50 -16.06
C PRO A 43 8.82 -6.24 -16.85
N GLU A 44 9.51 -6.05 -17.94
CA GLU A 44 9.45 -4.79 -18.69
C GLU A 44 8.03 -4.39 -19.07
N ASP A 45 7.21 -5.34 -19.53
CA ASP A 45 5.84 -5.06 -19.92
C ASP A 45 4.92 -4.77 -18.73
N SER A 46 5.38 -5.03 -17.52
CA SER A 46 4.59 -4.80 -16.32
C SER A 46 5.06 -3.61 -15.51
N ARG A 47 6.10 -2.93 -15.96
CA ARG A 47 6.65 -1.80 -15.20
C ARG A 47 5.69 -0.61 -15.23
N PRO A 48 5.31 -0.12 -14.05
CA PRO A 48 4.44 1.05 -14.00
C PRO A 48 5.23 2.34 -14.24
N SER A 49 4.53 3.40 -14.58
CA SER A 49 5.15 4.71 -14.67
C SER A 49 5.70 5.12 -13.30
N ARG A 50 6.88 5.73 -13.29
CA ARG A 50 7.49 6.25 -12.07
C ARG A 50 6.84 7.54 -11.60
N ASN A 51 6.09 8.21 -12.46
CA ASN A 51 5.53 9.52 -12.17
C ASN A 51 4.11 9.41 -11.65
N GLN A 52 3.94 8.61 -10.61
CA GLN A 52 2.65 8.46 -9.95
C GLN A 52 2.92 8.08 -8.50
N PRO A 53 1.94 8.24 -7.62
CA PRO A 53 2.11 7.81 -6.24
C PRO A 53 2.36 6.31 -6.15
N PHE A 54 3.22 5.95 -5.20
CA PHE A 54 3.47 4.57 -4.83
C PHE A 54 3.13 4.41 -3.35
N TYR A 55 2.61 3.25 -3.00
CA TYR A 55 2.07 3.01 -1.67
C TYR A 55 2.79 1.87 -1.00
N HIS A 56 3.11 2.08 0.26
CA HIS A 56 3.66 1.03 1.12
C HIS A 56 2.50 0.40 1.86
N LEU A 57 2.30 -0.89 1.68
CA LEU A 57 1.17 -1.60 2.25
C LEU A 57 1.61 -2.68 3.20
N LEU A 58 0.92 -2.79 4.34
CA LEU A 58 0.95 -4.00 5.12
C LEU A 58 -0.02 -4.96 4.47
N ALA A 59 0.50 -5.93 3.75
CA ALA A 59 -0.27 -6.73 2.83
C ALA A 59 -0.51 -8.14 3.32
N GLU A 60 -1.59 -8.72 2.88
CA GLU A 60 -1.93 -10.11 3.16
C GLU A 60 -2.48 -10.77 1.92
N ASN A 61 -2.23 -12.06 1.80
CA ASN A 61 -2.93 -12.93 0.86
C ASN A 61 -3.40 -14.17 1.61
N ASP A 62 -3.84 -15.20 0.90
CA ASP A 62 -4.36 -16.42 1.54
C ASP A 62 -3.31 -17.17 2.36
N GLN A 63 -2.04 -16.88 2.15
CA GLN A 63 -0.97 -17.71 2.69
C GLN A 63 -0.01 -16.98 3.60
N SER A 64 0.11 -15.67 3.48
CA SER A 64 1.17 -14.97 4.20
C SER A 64 0.88 -13.49 4.37
N TYR A 65 1.72 -12.85 5.19
CA TYR A 65 1.74 -11.42 5.42
C TYR A 65 3.07 -10.89 4.94
N TYR A 66 3.06 -9.69 4.36
CA TYR A 66 4.30 -9.09 3.85
C TYR A 66 4.10 -7.59 3.67
N VAL A 67 5.17 -6.91 3.31
CA VAL A 67 5.13 -5.50 2.95
C VAL A 67 5.19 -5.40 1.43
N ALA A 68 4.27 -4.66 0.85
CA ALA A 68 4.23 -4.48 -0.60
C ALA A 68 4.44 -3.02 -0.95
N TYR A 69 5.07 -2.78 -2.08
CA TYR A 69 5.27 -1.44 -2.63
C TYR A 69 4.60 -1.42 -4.00
N VAL A 70 3.54 -0.64 -4.13
CA VAL A 70 2.64 -0.77 -5.28
C VAL A 70 2.30 0.59 -5.86
N SER A 71 2.34 0.68 -7.18
CA SER A 71 1.95 1.89 -7.89
C SER A 71 0.45 2.11 -7.80
N GLU A 72 0.06 3.38 -7.77
CA GLU A 72 -1.36 3.76 -7.65
C GLU A 72 -2.23 3.13 -8.73
N GLN A 73 -1.71 3.03 -9.94
CA GLN A 73 -2.49 2.50 -11.06
C GLN A 73 -2.92 1.05 -10.86
N ASN A 74 -2.23 0.32 -10.00
CA ASN A 74 -2.52 -1.09 -9.75
C ASN A 74 -3.37 -1.32 -8.51
N LEU A 75 -3.89 -0.27 -7.90
CA LEU A 75 -4.64 -0.38 -6.67
C LEU A 75 -6.06 0.13 -6.83
N VAL A 76 -6.97 -0.49 -6.09
CA VAL A 76 -8.36 -0.03 -5.96
C VAL A 76 -8.76 -0.15 -4.50
N PRO A 77 -9.73 0.65 -4.05
CA PRO A 77 -10.23 0.49 -2.68
C PRO A 77 -10.80 -0.90 -2.46
N ASP A 78 -10.57 -1.43 -1.27
CA ASP A 78 -11.18 -2.69 -0.88
C ASP A 78 -12.57 -2.39 -0.37
N GLU A 79 -13.57 -3.00 -0.98
CA GLU A 79 -14.97 -2.72 -0.65
C GLU A 79 -15.61 -3.80 0.20
N THR A 80 -14.84 -4.80 0.61
CA THR A 80 -15.39 -5.89 1.43
C THR A 80 -15.72 -5.44 2.84
N GLY A 81 -15.04 -4.42 3.32
CA GLY A 81 -15.19 -3.96 4.71
C GLY A 81 -14.49 -4.85 5.70
N GLU A 82 -13.78 -5.86 5.27
CA GLU A 82 -13.09 -6.77 6.17
C GLU A 82 -11.75 -6.19 6.61
N PRO A 83 -11.40 -6.31 7.89
CA PRO A 83 -10.12 -5.80 8.36
C PRO A 83 -8.96 -6.62 7.80
N VAL A 84 -7.80 -5.98 7.73
CA VAL A 84 -6.55 -6.66 7.41
C VAL A 84 -5.96 -7.14 8.73
N SER A 85 -5.45 -8.36 8.74
CA SER A 85 -4.96 -8.99 9.98
C SER A 85 -3.44 -9.01 10.09
N HIS A 86 -2.76 -8.14 9.36
CA HIS A 86 -1.30 -8.11 9.36
C HIS A 86 -0.76 -7.93 10.77
N PRO A 87 0.22 -8.74 11.19
CA PRO A 87 0.71 -8.71 12.57
C PRO A 87 1.39 -7.40 12.96
N ASP A 88 1.87 -6.61 11.98
CA ASP A 88 2.53 -5.36 12.26
C ASP A 88 1.57 -4.17 12.39
N LEU A 89 0.27 -4.40 12.19
CA LEU A 89 -0.70 -3.31 12.28
C LEU A 89 -0.69 -2.59 13.62
N PRO A 90 -0.70 -3.30 14.77
CA PRO A 90 -0.70 -2.59 16.04
C PRO A 90 0.52 -1.71 16.25
N ASP A 91 1.66 -2.12 15.70
CA ASP A 91 2.90 -1.36 15.86
C ASP A 91 2.91 -0.08 15.05
N LEU A 92 2.24 -0.08 13.91
CA LEU A 92 2.25 1.07 13.01
C LEU A 92 1.07 2.00 13.21
N PHE A 93 -0.09 1.47 13.56
CA PHE A 93 -1.31 2.27 13.65
C PHE A 93 -1.83 2.46 15.06
N GLY A 94 -1.17 1.87 16.04
CA GLY A 94 -1.59 2.00 17.41
C GLY A 94 -2.80 1.15 17.74
N ASP A 95 -3.57 1.62 18.70
CA ASP A 95 -4.63 0.85 19.27
C ASP A 95 -5.96 1.04 18.52
N PHE A 96 -6.53 -0.04 18.07
CA PHE A 96 -7.84 -0.02 17.44
C PHE A 96 -8.99 0.06 18.44
N ALA A 97 -8.69 -0.01 19.71
CA ALA A 97 -9.73 -0.01 20.75
C ALA A 97 -10.60 1.25 20.72
N ASP A 98 -10.05 2.33 20.20
CA ASP A 98 -10.79 3.59 20.09
C ASP A 98 -11.60 3.70 18.81
N GLY A 99 -11.57 2.66 17.98
CA GLY A 99 -12.23 2.70 16.70
C GLY A 99 -11.55 3.60 15.68
N LYS A 100 -10.33 3.98 15.95
CA LYS A 100 -9.55 4.84 15.08
C LYS A 100 -8.27 4.15 14.70
N ILE A 101 -7.82 4.41 13.48
CA ILE A 101 -6.52 3.97 13.04
C ILE A 101 -5.58 5.16 13.10
N GLY A 102 -4.61 5.08 14.01
CA GLY A 102 -3.60 6.12 14.15
C GLY A 102 -2.23 5.48 14.18
N ARG A 103 -1.22 6.25 13.85
CA ARG A 103 0.14 5.72 13.89
C ARG A 103 0.61 5.67 15.33
N ALA A 104 1.07 4.51 15.74
CA ALA A 104 1.59 4.35 17.08
C ALA A 104 2.91 5.10 17.24
N HIS A 105 3.72 5.08 16.20
CA HIS A 105 5.01 5.77 16.18
C HIS A 105 5.23 6.35 14.82
N VAL A 106 5.83 7.50 14.79
CA VAL A 106 6.08 8.17 13.53
C VAL A 106 7.52 8.55 13.43
#